data_cda3e89c0b5ad1e3497877e3d7297648
#
_entry.id   cda3e89c0b5ad1e3497877e3d7297648
#
_cell.length_a   1.000
_cell.length_b   1.000
_cell.length_c   1.000
_cell.angle_alpha   90.00
_cell.angle_beta   90.00
_cell.angle_gamma   90.00
#
_symmetry.space_group_name_H-M   'P 1'
#
loop_
_entity.id
_entity.type
_entity.pdbx_description
1 polymer ?
#
loop_
_entity_poly.entity_id
_entity_poly.type
_entity_poly.pdbx_seq_one_letter_code
_entity_poly.pdbx_strand_id
1 'polypeptide(L)'
;WGVYSEDNFDITSAKGVLDEDHYGMADVKERILEFIAVGKLKGSTQGKIMLLVGPPGVGKTSIGSSIAKALNRKFYRFSVGGLHDVAEIKGHRRTYVGAMPGKLIQCLKSTKTSNPLVLIDEVDKIGSSRAGGGDPSSALLEMLDPNQNAEFMDHYLDTPYDASKVLFLCTANTTDTIPGPLLDRMEVIQLSGYDQPEKVQIAKRYLDPKIRKEVGLEKGADTTPDTLELQDEAIDALIRGYCRESGVRNLEKHIGKIFRKAALRIVTAREAAEAKAAAAARGDDDAASDAGDSVSEEHEQGEPEAAGDPKSAPSAVPELTRPIEGVDDVDWSIGETKLSDYVGQPVFTSDRMYDTTPP
;
A
#
# COMPACT_ATOMS: atom_id res chain seq x y z
N TRP A 1 -12.04 -11.72 23.87
CA TRP A 1 -11.44 -13.05 23.83
C TRP A 1 -12.51 -14.07 23.43
N GLY A 2 -12.16 -15.10 22.62
CA GLY A 2 -13.10 -16.18 22.22
C GLY A 2 -14.06 -15.84 21.08
N VAL A 3 -13.90 -14.74 20.39
CA VAL A 3 -14.63 -14.44 19.16
C VAL A 3 -13.81 -14.97 17.98
N TYR A 4 -14.44 -15.79 17.13
CA TYR A 4 -13.82 -16.37 15.94
C TYR A 4 -14.58 -15.90 14.70
N SER A 5 -13.84 -15.63 13.61
CA SER A 5 -14.45 -15.53 12.28
C SER A 5 -14.71 -16.91 11.73
N GLU A 6 -15.78 -17.09 10.97
CA GLU A 6 -16.04 -18.34 10.24
C GLU A 6 -15.06 -18.44 9.08
N ASP A 7 -14.26 -19.52 9.08
CA ASP A 7 -13.30 -19.78 8.02
C ASP A 7 -14.00 -20.24 6.74
N ASN A 8 -13.62 -19.61 5.62
CA ASN A 8 -14.07 -20.06 4.30
C ASN A 8 -12.97 -20.94 3.67
N PHE A 9 -13.27 -22.23 3.50
CA PHE A 9 -12.38 -23.19 2.83
C PHE A 9 -12.86 -23.56 1.42
N ASP A 10 -13.66 -22.69 0.76
CA ASP A 10 -14.04 -22.91 -0.62
C ASP A 10 -12.88 -22.59 -1.58
N ILE A 11 -12.34 -23.65 -2.20
CA ILE A 11 -11.19 -23.57 -3.11
C ILE A 11 -11.53 -22.73 -4.35
N THR A 12 -12.76 -22.81 -4.84
CA THR A 12 -13.20 -22.07 -6.03
C THR A 12 -13.22 -20.57 -5.74
N SER A 13 -13.82 -20.19 -4.62
CA SER A 13 -13.82 -18.80 -4.15
C SER A 13 -12.40 -18.29 -3.88
N ALA A 14 -11.56 -19.09 -3.21
CA ALA A 14 -10.17 -18.72 -2.92
C ALA A 14 -9.36 -18.51 -4.21
N LYS A 15 -9.51 -19.40 -5.21
CA LYS A 15 -8.88 -19.24 -6.52
C LYS A 15 -9.33 -17.94 -7.20
N GLY A 16 -10.63 -17.65 -7.18
CA GLY A 16 -11.17 -16.41 -7.75
C GLY A 16 -10.54 -15.16 -7.12
N VAL A 17 -10.44 -15.10 -5.79
CA VAL A 17 -9.81 -13.97 -5.07
C VAL A 17 -8.33 -13.83 -5.44
N LEU A 18 -7.58 -14.95 -5.50
CA LEU A 18 -6.16 -14.90 -5.84
C LEU A 18 -5.94 -14.49 -7.31
N ASP A 19 -6.82 -14.89 -8.22
CA ASP A 19 -6.71 -14.54 -9.65
C ASP A 19 -7.13 -13.10 -9.92
N GLU A 20 -8.09 -12.58 -9.15
CA GLU A 20 -8.50 -11.17 -9.20
C GLU A 20 -7.41 -10.23 -8.64
N ASP A 21 -6.82 -10.59 -7.49
CA ASP A 21 -5.90 -9.70 -6.78
C ASP A 21 -4.45 -9.78 -7.31
N HIS A 22 -4.07 -10.87 -8.04
CA HIS A 22 -2.67 -11.10 -8.48
C HIS A 22 -2.58 -11.65 -9.89
N TYR A 23 -1.70 -11.05 -10.69
CA TYR A 23 -1.35 -11.53 -12.04
C TYR A 23 -0.25 -12.59 -11.99
N GLY A 24 -0.39 -13.64 -12.79
CA GLY A 24 0.64 -14.70 -12.88
C GLY A 24 0.77 -15.53 -11.61
N MET A 25 2.00 -15.91 -11.26
CA MET A 25 2.37 -16.66 -10.04
C MET A 25 1.59 -17.98 -9.86
N ALA A 26 1.43 -18.76 -10.94
CA ALA A 26 0.62 -19.97 -10.93
C ALA A 26 1.06 -20.96 -9.84
N ASP A 27 2.37 -21.21 -9.71
CA ASP A 27 2.94 -22.14 -8.72
C ASP A 27 2.68 -21.69 -7.28
N VAL A 28 2.77 -20.37 -7.02
CA VAL A 28 2.50 -19.80 -5.69
C VAL A 28 1.03 -19.94 -5.33
N LYS A 29 0.14 -19.64 -6.28
CA LYS A 29 -1.32 -19.78 -6.09
C LYS A 29 -1.70 -21.23 -5.84
N GLU A 30 -1.11 -22.17 -6.58
CA GLU A 30 -1.34 -23.60 -6.40
C GLU A 30 -0.95 -24.05 -5.00
N ARG A 31 0.25 -23.67 -4.52
CA ARG A 31 0.69 -23.96 -3.14
C ARG A 31 -0.24 -23.39 -2.08
N ILE A 32 -0.75 -22.18 -2.27
CA ILE A 32 -1.72 -21.57 -1.37
C ILE A 32 -3.05 -22.37 -1.38
N LEU A 33 -3.52 -22.79 -2.56
CA LEU A 33 -4.74 -23.61 -2.68
C LEU A 33 -4.57 -25.00 -2.06
N GLU A 34 -3.39 -25.65 -2.21
CA GLU A 34 -3.05 -26.89 -1.50
C GLU A 34 -3.15 -26.71 0.02
N PHE A 35 -2.61 -25.61 0.55
CA PHE A 35 -2.70 -25.28 1.97
C PHE A 35 -4.17 -25.15 2.43
N ILE A 36 -5.01 -24.43 1.67
CA ILE A 36 -6.44 -24.26 1.96
C ILE A 36 -7.16 -25.60 1.90
N ALA A 37 -6.84 -26.45 0.90
CA ALA A 37 -7.43 -27.79 0.77
C ALA A 37 -7.10 -28.71 1.96
N VAL A 38 -5.86 -28.68 2.45
CA VAL A 38 -5.48 -29.40 3.68
C VAL A 38 -6.24 -28.87 4.89
N GLY A 39 -6.41 -27.55 5.01
CA GLY A 39 -7.23 -26.92 6.04
C GLY A 39 -8.69 -27.38 6.01
N LYS A 40 -9.26 -27.50 4.82
CA LYS A 40 -10.63 -28.04 4.60
C LYS A 40 -10.78 -29.47 5.09
N LEU A 41 -9.81 -30.33 4.76
CA LEU A 41 -9.82 -31.75 5.15
C LEU A 41 -9.63 -31.96 6.66
N LYS A 42 -8.79 -31.13 7.29
CA LYS A 42 -8.55 -31.19 8.74
C LYS A 42 -9.60 -30.45 9.57
N GLY A 43 -10.41 -29.61 8.95
CA GLY A 43 -11.31 -28.67 9.64
C GLY A 43 -10.59 -27.56 10.38
N SER A 44 -9.29 -27.40 10.19
CA SER A 44 -8.47 -26.34 10.81
C SER A 44 -7.20 -26.05 10.04
N THR A 45 -6.69 -24.84 10.15
CA THR A 45 -5.40 -24.42 9.58
C THR A 45 -4.24 -24.56 10.58
N GLN A 46 -4.46 -25.22 11.72
CA GLN A 46 -3.46 -25.37 12.79
C GLN A 46 -2.21 -26.13 12.34
N GLY A 47 -1.08 -25.68 12.85
CA GLY A 47 0.19 -26.41 12.76
C GLY A 47 1.03 -26.14 11.52
N LYS A 48 0.60 -25.28 10.61
CA LYS A 48 1.41 -24.88 9.44
C LYS A 48 1.74 -23.40 9.45
N ILE A 49 2.99 -23.09 9.16
CA ILE A 49 3.51 -21.75 9.00
C ILE A 49 3.97 -21.64 7.55
N MET A 50 3.46 -20.68 6.80
CA MET A 50 3.96 -20.41 5.44
C MET A 50 5.02 -19.31 5.48
N LEU A 51 6.08 -19.48 4.71
CA LEU A 51 7.13 -18.49 4.52
C LEU A 51 7.21 -18.10 3.03
N LEU A 52 6.86 -16.86 2.72
CA LEU A 52 7.00 -16.29 1.39
C LEU A 52 8.40 -15.67 1.22
N VAL A 53 9.22 -16.26 0.36
CA VAL A 53 10.60 -15.82 0.11
C VAL A 53 10.71 -15.26 -1.29
N GLY A 54 11.36 -14.11 -1.44
CA GLY A 54 11.61 -13.53 -2.76
C GLY A 54 12.07 -12.08 -2.70
N PRO A 55 12.43 -11.49 -3.83
CA PRO A 55 12.95 -10.13 -3.89
C PRO A 55 11.91 -9.10 -3.42
N PRO A 56 12.34 -7.88 -3.08
CA PRO A 56 11.41 -6.83 -2.69
C PRO A 56 10.50 -6.41 -3.86
N GLY A 57 9.25 -6.08 -3.55
CA GLY A 57 8.30 -5.57 -4.54
C GLY A 57 7.59 -6.64 -5.39
N VAL A 58 7.72 -7.94 -5.06
CA VAL A 58 6.98 -9.03 -5.76
C VAL A 58 5.60 -9.32 -5.17
N GLY A 59 5.13 -8.52 -4.25
CA GLY A 59 3.76 -8.67 -3.72
C GLY A 59 3.61 -9.61 -2.53
N LYS A 60 4.68 -9.97 -1.80
CA LYS A 60 4.60 -10.85 -0.61
C LYS A 60 3.52 -10.44 0.39
N THR A 61 3.45 -9.16 0.72
CA THR A 61 2.49 -8.62 1.68
C THR A 61 1.05 -8.61 1.12
N SER A 62 0.87 -8.29 -0.16
CA SER A 62 -0.45 -8.30 -0.81
C SER A 62 -1.02 -9.71 -0.92
N ILE A 63 -0.18 -10.72 -1.24
CA ILE A 63 -0.58 -12.13 -1.22
C ILE A 63 -1.11 -12.53 0.16
N GLY A 64 -0.43 -12.12 1.24
CA GLY A 64 -0.90 -12.38 2.60
C GLY A 64 -2.28 -11.80 2.89
N SER A 65 -2.54 -10.58 2.42
CA SER A 65 -3.86 -9.95 2.53
C SER A 65 -4.93 -10.71 1.74
N SER A 66 -4.60 -11.18 0.53
CA SER A 66 -5.53 -11.94 -0.31
C SER A 66 -5.82 -13.32 0.26
N ILE A 67 -4.85 -13.99 0.90
CA ILE A 67 -5.08 -15.23 1.64
C ILE A 67 -6.05 -14.99 2.80
N ALA A 68 -5.88 -13.91 3.55
CA ALA A 68 -6.80 -13.56 4.64
C ALA A 68 -8.21 -13.30 4.12
N LYS A 69 -8.35 -12.58 2.99
CA LYS A 69 -9.63 -12.32 2.30
C LYS A 69 -10.28 -13.64 1.85
N ALA A 70 -9.51 -14.53 1.23
CA ALA A 70 -9.98 -15.84 0.75
C ALA A 70 -10.49 -16.73 1.89
N LEU A 71 -9.81 -16.73 3.04
CA LEU A 71 -10.19 -17.50 4.23
C LEU A 71 -11.23 -16.79 5.12
N ASN A 72 -11.69 -15.58 4.77
CA ASN A 72 -12.56 -14.74 5.59
C ASN A 72 -11.99 -14.43 6.98
N ARG A 73 -10.65 -14.27 7.10
CA ARG A 73 -9.95 -13.94 8.33
C ARG A 73 -9.58 -12.47 8.38
N LYS A 74 -9.52 -11.89 9.56
CA LYS A 74 -8.97 -10.55 9.76
C LYS A 74 -7.46 -10.59 9.54
N PHE A 75 -6.94 -9.59 8.81
CA PHE A 75 -5.53 -9.46 8.48
C PHE A 75 -4.84 -8.51 9.46
N TYR A 76 -3.70 -8.92 9.98
CA TYR A 76 -2.82 -8.07 10.78
C TYR A 76 -1.37 -8.26 10.33
N ARG A 77 -0.61 -7.16 10.27
CA ARG A 77 0.79 -7.18 9.86
C ARG A 77 1.66 -6.50 10.90
N PHE A 78 2.79 -7.12 11.24
CA PHE A 78 3.89 -6.44 11.92
C PHE A 78 5.23 -6.90 11.35
N SER A 79 6.26 -6.05 11.46
CA SER A 79 7.62 -6.37 11.03
C SER A 79 8.46 -6.75 12.24
N VAL A 80 9.31 -7.75 12.07
CA VAL A 80 10.33 -8.13 13.05
C VAL A 80 11.72 -7.61 12.66
N GLY A 81 11.83 -6.99 11.49
CA GLY A 81 13.05 -6.30 11.07
C GLY A 81 13.32 -5.10 11.96
N GLY A 82 14.43 -5.17 12.71
CA GLY A 82 14.80 -4.11 13.66
C GLY A 82 14.28 -4.31 15.09
N LEU A 83 13.61 -5.42 15.40
CA LEU A 83 13.31 -5.79 16.77
C LEU A 83 14.59 -6.24 17.47
N HIS A 84 14.87 -5.65 18.63
CA HIS A 84 16.06 -5.94 19.43
C HIS A 84 15.72 -6.54 20.79
N ASP A 85 14.45 -6.48 21.22
CA ASP A 85 14.01 -6.92 22.53
C ASP A 85 12.94 -8.02 22.40
N VAL A 86 13.14 -9.09 23.14
CA VAL A 86 12.17 -10.18 23.33
C VAL A 86 10.84 -9.63 23.87
N ALA A 87 10.89 -8.58 24.69
CA ALA A 87 9.71 -7.97 25.28
C ALA A 87 8.75 -7.35 24.22
N GLU A 88 9.22 -7.01 23.04
CA GLU A 88 8.33 -6.55 21.98
C GLU A 88 7.41 -7.69 21.47
N ILE A 89 7.90 -8.94 21.47
CA ILE A 89 7.12 -10.12 21.06
C ILE A 89 6.28 -10.64 22.21
N LYS A 90 6.91 -10.84 23.40
CA LYS A 90 6.32 -11.46 24.58
C LYS A 90 5.67 -10.47 25.57
N GLY A 91 5.76 -9.16 25.33
CA GLY A 91 5.27 -8.16 26.25
C GLY A 91 6.22 -7.81 27.39
N HIS A 92 6.06 -6.64 27.95
CA HIS A 92 6.82 -6.17 29.11
C HIS A 92 6.10 -6.57 30.41
N ARG A 93 6.84 -6.88 31.45
CA ARG A 93 6.24 -7.13 32.77
C ARG A 93 5.54 -5.84 33.26
N ARG A 94 4.35 -5.98 33.85
CA ARG A 94 3.51 -4.84 34.34
C ARG A 94 4.19 -3.95 35.36
N THR A 95 5.27 -4.42 35.97
CA THR A 95 6.04 -3.65 36.96
C THR A 95 6.87 -2.53 36.37
N TYR A 96 7.06 -2.52 35.05
CA TYR A 96 7.83 -1.47 34.36
C TYR A 96 6.94 -0.30 33.95
N VAL A 97 7.46 0.92 34.07
CA VAL A 97 6.78 2.11 33.56
C VAL A 97 6.77 2.04 32.01
N GLY A 98 5.59 2.25 31.42
CA GLY A 98 5.43 2.12 29.98
C GLY A 98 5.27 0.68 29.47
N ALA A 99 5.05 -0.30 30.38
CA ALA A 99 4.81 -1.68 29.98
C ALA A 99 3.65 -1.82 28.99
N MET A 100 3.87 -2.60 27.93
CA MET A 100 2.90 -2.90 26.89
C MET A 100 2.83 -4.39 26.62
N PRO A 101 1.66 -4.91 26.20
CA PRO A 101 1.53 -6.30 25.75
C PRO A 101 2.34 -6.55 24.49
N GLY A 102 2.70 -7.80 24.26
CA GLY A 102 3.42 -8.24 23.04
C GLY A 102 2.61 -8.08 21.77
N LYS A 103 3.29 -8.17 20.63
CA LYS A 103 2.70 -7.96 19.30
C LYS A 103 1.49 -8.85 19.02
N LEU A 104 1.50 -10.12 19.46
CA LEU A 104 0.36 -11.01 19.28
C LEU A 104 -0.88 -10.52 20.03
N ILE A 105 -0.74 -10.10 21.27
CA ILE A 105 -1.86 -9.59 22.07
C ILE A 105 -2.38 -8.25 21.52
N GLN A 106 -1.49 -7.40 21.04
CA GLN A 106 -1.87 -6.17 20.33
C GLN A 106 -2.66 -6.47 19.06
N CYS A 107 -2.25 -7.50 18.30
CA CYS A 107 -2.96 -8.00 17.13
C CYS A 107 -4.39 -8.42 17.50
N LEU A 108 -4.56 -9.29 18.48
CA LEU A 108 -5.87 -9.78 18.89
C LEU A 108 -6.79 -8.65 19.39
N LYS A 109 -6.23 -7.66 20.10
CA LYS A 109 -6.95 -6.45 20.51
C LYS A 109 -7.43 -5.62 19.31
N SER A 110 -6.59 -5.48 18.28
CA SER A 110 -6.89 -4.70 17.07
C SER A 110 -7.91 -5.41 16.18
N THR A 111 -7.72 -6.70 15.92
CA THR A 111 -8.57 -7.50 15.03
C THR A 111 -9.89 -7.91 15.66
N LYS A 112 -9.97 -7.93 17.01
CA LYS A 112 -11.12 -8.37 17.80
C LYS A 112 -11.57 -9.81 17.49
N THR A 113 -10.67 -10.62 16.92
CA THR A 113 -10.90 -12.05 16.62
C THR A 113 -9.74 -12.88 17.16
N SER A 114 -10.02 -14.14 17.53
CA SER A 114 -9.01 -15.07 18.07
C SER A 114 -8.33 -15.92 17.00
N ASN A 115 -8.79 -15.85 15.74
CA ASN A 115 -8.24 -16.57 14.58
C ASN A 115 -7.83 -15.65 13.42
N PRO A 116 -7.12 -14.54 13.65
CA PRO A 116 -6.66 -13.68 12.56
C PRO A 116 -5.59 -14.39 11.72
N LEU A 117 -5.35 -13.88 10.51
CA LEU A 117 -4.11 -14.12 9.78
C LEU A 117 -3.09 -13.06 10.17
N VAL A 118 -1.97 -13.48 10.71
CA VAL A 118 -0.88 -12.61 11.16
C VAL A 118 0.29 -12.72 10.20
N LEU A 119 0.59 -11.64 9.50
CA LEU A 119 1.76 -11.54 8.64
C LEU A 119 2.94 -10.99 9.46
N ILE A 120 4.00 -11.78 9.56
CA ILE A 120 5.27 -11.41 10.18
C ILE A 120 6.25 -11.07 9.06
N ASP A 121 6.58 -9.81 8.95
CA ASP A 121 7.39 -9.31 7.83
C ASP A 121 8.87 -9.22 8.21
N GLU A 122 9.75 -9.46 7.23
CA GLU A 122 11.20 -9.34 7.36
C GLU A 122 11.84 -10.29 8.40
N VAL A 123 11.42 -11.55 8.42
CA VAL A 123 11.95 -12.56 9.35
C VAL A 123 13.46 -12.82 9.13
N ASP A 124 13.95 -12.59 7.93
CA ASP A 124 15.37 -12.66 7.56
C ASP A 124 16.24 -11.61 8.27
N LYS A 125 15.65 -10.58 8.86
CA LYS A 125 16.39 -9.54 9.60
C LYS A 125 16.40 -9.76 11.11
N ILE A 126 15.77 -10.81 11.60
CA ILE A 126 15.76 -11.16 13.03
C ILE A 126 17.14 -11.66 13.47
N GLY A 127 17.58 -11.27 14.64
CA GLY A 127 18.85 -11.75 15.19
C GLY A 127 20.13 -11.11 14.62
N SER A 128 20.02 -10.15 13.69
CA SER A 128 21.19 -9.42 13.15
C SER A 128 21.87 -8.48 14.15
N SER A 129 21.28 -8.24 15.30
CA SER A 129 21.80 -7.32 16.34
C SER A 129 22.29 -8.07 17.57
N ARG A 130 23.60 -8.02 17.79
CA ARG A 130 24.29 -8.62 18.94
C ARG A 130 24.24 -7.78 20.24
N ALA A 131 23.28 -6.89 20.39
CA ALA A 131 23.15 -6.05 21.57
C ALA A 131 22.23 -6.66 22.62
N GLY A 132 22.78 -7.22 23.66
CA GLY A 132 22.37 -7.44 25.07
C GLY A 132 20.92 -7.69 25.51
N GLY A 133 19.94 -7.70 24.64
CA GLY A 133 18.50 -7.72 24.99
C GLY A 133 17.79 -9.08 24.92
N GLY A 134 18.51 -10.17 24.80
CA GLY A 134 17.91 -11.49 24.56
C GLY A 134 17.78 -11.82 23.06
N ASP A 135 17.44 -13.05 22.74
CA ASP A 135 17.28 -13.49 21.36
C ASP A 135 15.79 -13.47 20.93
N PRO A 136 15.36 -12.48 20.11
CA PRO A 136 13.97 -12.41 19.66
C PRO A 136 13.56 -13.61 18.79
N SER A 137 14.53 -14.35 18.20
CA SER A 137 14.23 -15.57 17.43
C SER A 137 13.65 -16.68 18.31
N SER A 138 14.10 -16.79 19.56
CA SER A 138 13.57 -17.79 20.50
C SER A 138 12.12 -17.49 20.90
N ALA A 139 11.78 -16.20 21.11
CA ALA A 139 10.41 -15.78 21.39
C ALA A 139 9.49 -16.00 20.18
N LEU A 140 10.00 -15.74 18.98
CA LEU A 140 9.26 -16.00 17.74
C LEU A 140 9.02 -17.50 17.55
N LEU A 141 10.03 -18.35 17.88
CA LEU A 141 9.93 -19.80 17.83
C LEU A 141 8.80 -20.31 18.71
N GLU A 142 8.72 -19.85 19.96
CA GLU A 142 7.64 -20.24 20.90
C GLU A 142 6.26 -19.81 20.38
N MET A 143 6.14 -18.62 19.82
CA MET A 143 4.88 -18.13 19.25
C MET A 143 4.45 -18.94 18.02
N LEU A 144 5.40 -19.36 17.20
CA LEU A 144 5.14 -20.05 15.92
C LEU A 144 5.05 -21.57 16.08
N ASP A 145 5.67 -22.17 17.10
CA ASP A 145 5.67 -23.63 17.27
C ASP A 145 4.26 -24.15 17.65
N PRO A 146 3.64 -24.99 16.80
CA PRO A 146 2.31 -25.54 17.06
C PRO A 146 2.21 -26.33 18.38
N ASN A 147 3.35 -26.86 18.89
CA ASN A 147 3.37 -27.61 20.14
C ASN A 147 3.43 -26.71 21.38
N GLN A 148 3.80 -25.44 21.21
CA GLN A 148 3.99 -24.49 22.32
C GLN A 148 2.99 -23.33 22.27
N ASN A 149 2.48 -22.97 21.10
CA ASN A 149 1.63 -21.80 20.91
C ASN A 149 0.25 -21.91 21.56
N ALA A 150 -0.20 -23.11 21.93
CA ALA A 150 -1.44 -23.32 22.70
C ALA A 150 -1.35 -22.76 24.14
N GLU A 151 -0.12 -22.66 24.67
CA GLU A 151 0.16 -22.12 26.02
C GLU A 151 1.08 -20.90 25.94
N PHE A 152 0.91 -20.06 24.89
CA PHE A 152 1.73 -18.86 24.71
C PHE A 152 1.60 -17.90 25.88
N MET A 153 2.73 -17.58 26.51
CA MET A 153 2.79 -16.71 27.68
C MET A 153 3.19 -15.28 27.28
N ASP A 154 2.28 -14.34 27.42
CA ASP A 154 2.59 -12.91 27.34
C ASP A 154 2.89 -12.38 28.74
N HIS A 155 4.06 -11.76 28.93
CA HIS A 155 4.50 -11.25 30.23
C HIS A 155 3.68 -10.08 30.76
N TYR A 156 2.97 -9.36 29.89
CA TYR A 156 2.05 -8.30 30.31
C TYR A 156 0.74 -8.87 30.82
N LEU A 157 0.21 -9.90 30.17
CA LEU A 157 -1.02 -10.56 30.60
C LEU A 157 -0.78 -11.43 31.83
N ASP A 158 0.40 -12.07 31.93
CA ASP A 158 0.80 -13.03 32.96
C ASP A 158 -0.18 -14.22 33.07
N THR A 159 -0.78 -14.57 31.95
CA THR A 159 -1.68 -15.72 31.80
C THR A 159 -1.45 -16.35 30.43
N PRO A 160 -1.47 -17.71 30.32
CA PRO A 160 -1.33 -18.37 29.04
C PRO A 160 -2.51 -18.05 28.11
N TYR A 161 -2.21 -17.91 26.82
CA TYR A 161 -3.19 -17.70 25.77
C TYR A 161 -3.04 -18.76 24.68
N ASP A 162 -4.15 -19.35 24.27
CA ASP A 162 -4.17 -20.32 23.15
C ASP A 162 -4.10 -19.58 21.80
N ALA A 163 -2.90 -19.55 21.20
CA ALA A 163 -2.64 -18.98 19.89
C ALA A 163 -2.71 -20.02 18.75
N SER A 164 -3.11 -21.26 19.01
CA SER A 164 -3.11 -22.36 18.03
C SER A 164 -4.03 -22.12 16.82
N LYS A 165 -5.04 -21.26 16.97
CA LYS A 165 -5.98 -20.91 15.91
C LYS A 165 -5.57 -19.70 15.05
N VAL A 166 -4.50 -19.02 15.45
CA VAL A 166 -3.90 -17.95 14.66
C VAL A 166 -3.16 -18.54 13.47
N LEU A 167 -3.41 -18.01 12.28
CA LEU A 167 -2.67 -18.40 11.08
C LEU A 167 -1.46 -17.47 10.90
N PHE A 168 -0.27 -18.02 10.98
CA PHE A 168 0.97 -17.28 10.80
C PHE A 168 1.46 -17.39 9.36
N LEU A 169 1.76 -16.25 8.76
CA LEU A 169 2.41 -16.11 7.47
C LEU A 169 3.66 -15.26 7.66
N CYS A 170 4.80 -15.76 7.23
CA CYS A 170 6.08 -15.08 7.33
C CYS A 170 6.53 -14.58 5.95
N THR A 171 7.29 -13.48 5.92
CA THR A 171 7.95 -13.03 4.69
C THR A 171 9.43 -12.82 4.92
N ALA A 172 10.22 -13.13 3.91
CA ALA A 172 11.66 -12.93 3.89
C ALA A 172 12.14 -12.52 2.49
N ASN A 173 13.30 -11.91 2.39
CA ASN A 173 13.95 -11.71 1.10
C ASN A 173 14.88 -12.88 0.76
N THR A 174 15.55 -13.44 1.76
CA THR A 174 16.45 -14.61 1.66
C THR A 174 16.16 -15.57 2.80
N THR A 175 16.57 -16.83 2.63
CA THR A 175 16.47 -17.84 3.70
C THR A 175 17.73 -17.95 4.53
N ASP A 176 18.88 -17.47 4.04
CA ASP A 176 20.22 -17.72 4.57
C ASP A 176 20.43 -17.16 5.98
N THR A 177 19.71 -16.09 6.32
CA THR A 177 19.83 -15.41 7.61
C THR A 177 18.80 -15.87 8.64
N ILE A 178 17.84 -16.72 8.24
CA ILE A 178 16.81 -17.25 9.13
C ILE A 178 17.42 -18.39 9.97
N PRO A 179 17.22 -18.38 11.31
CA PRO A 179 17.70 -19.48 12.15
C PRO A 179 17.12 -20.83 11.71
N GLY A 180 17.98 -21.87 11.58
CA GLY A 180 17.59 -23.19 11.11
C GLY A 180 16.36 -23.77 11.82
N PRO A 181 16.30 -23.78 13.18
CA PRO A 181 15.13 -24.28 13.92
C PRO A 181 13.80 -23.58 13.58
N LEU A 182 13.86 -22.32 13.14
CA LEU A 182 12.68 -21.58 12.70
C LEU A 182 12.29 -21.97 11.26
N LEU A 183 13.29 -22.07 10.38
CA LEU A 183 13.10 -22.45 8.98
C LEU A 183 12.53 -23.88 8.85
N ASP A 184 12.98 -24.83 9.66
CA ASP A 184 12.52 -26.22 9.65
C ASP A 184 11.01 -26.38 9.95
N ARG A 185 10.40 -25.39 10.59
CA ARG A 185 8.95 -25.36 10.90
C ARG A 185 8.12 -24.67 9.84
N MET A 186 8.75 -24.04 8.86
CA MET A 186 8.09 -23.23 7.84
C MET A 186 8.00 -23.97 6.51
N GLU A 187 6.85 -23.88 5.88
CA GLU A 187 6.67 -24.29 4.47
C GLU A 187 7.11 -23.11 3.58
N VAL A 188 8.24 -23.30 2.89
CA VAL A 188 8.84 -22.25 2.07
C VAL A 188 8.18 -22.20 0.69
N ILE A 189 7.64 -21.04 0.34
CA ILE A 189 7.09 -20.72 -0.97
C ILE A 189 7.96 -19.64 -1.60
N GLN A 190 8.64 -19.98 -2.69
CA GLN A 190 9.52 -19.04 -3.38
C GLN A 190 8.74 -18.22 -4.41
N LEU A 191 8.90 -16.89 -4.34
CA LEU A 191 8.37 -15.95 -5.31
C LEU A 191 9.53 -15.48 -6.20
N SER A 192 9.40 -15.75 -7.50
CA SER A 192 10.31 -15.22 -8.51
C SER A 192 10.06 -13.73 -8.76
N GLY A 193 11.01 -13.06 -9.41
CA GLY A 193 10.78 -11.74 -9.99
C GLY A 193 9.83 -11.83 -11.17
N TYR A 194 9.27 -10.68 -11.56
CA TYR A 194 8.40 -10.58 -12.73
C TYR A 194 9.18 -10.30 -13.99
N ASP A 195 8.74 -10.90 -15.08
CA ASP A 195 9.19 -10.57 -16.41
C ASP A 195 8.61 -9.25 -16.91
N GLN A 196 9.22 -8.68 -17.95
CA GLN A 196 8.78 -7.38 -18.50
C GLN A 196 7.30 -7.39 -18.93
N PRO A 197 6.78 -8.37 -19.67
CA PRO A 197 5.36 -8.43 -20.03
C PRO A 197 4.43 -8.50 -18.81
N GLU A 198 4.84 -9.25 -17.77
CA GLU A 198 4.07 -9.35 -16.52
C GLU A 198 3.99 -8.01 -15.79
N LYS A 199 5.12 -7.27 -15.73
CA LYS A 199 5.17 -5.94 -15.11
C LYS A 199 4.24 -4.94 -15.82
N VAL A 200 4.14 -4.99 -17.14
CA VAL A 200 3.20 -4.15 -17.92
C VAL A 200 1.75 -4.49 -17.53
N GLN A 201 1.41 -5.78 -17.46
CA GLN A 201 0.06 -6.20 -17.06
C GLN A 201 -0.26 -5.83 -15.61
N ILE A 202 0.70 -6.00 -14.69
CA ILE A 202 0.56 -5.61 -13.29
C ILE A 202 0.37 -4.09 -13.19
N ALA A 203 1.15 -3.31 -13.93
CA ALA A 203 1.02 -1.85 -13.95
C ALA A 203 -0.38 -1.42 -14.35
N LYS A 204 -0.91 -1.97 -15.45
CA LYS A 204 -2.24 -1.63 -15.98
C LYS A 204 -3.38 -2.06 -15.06
N ARG A 205 -3.34 -3.33 -14.60
CA ARG A 205 -4.50 -3.92 -13.90
C ARG A 205 -4.58 -3.52 -12.44
N TYR A 206 -3.43 -3.27 -11.78
CA TYR A 206 -3.38 -3.08 -10.34
C TYR A 206 -2.77 -1.74 -9.92
N LEU A 207 -1.60 -1.35 -10.50
CA LEU A 207 -0.92 -0.14 -10.05
C LEU A 207 -1.61 1.13 -10.54
N ASP A 208 -1.99 1.20 -11.81
CA ASP A 208 -2.67 2.37 -12.37
C ASP A 208 -3.99 2.68 -11.65
N PRO A 209 -4.95 1.74 -11.50
CA PRO A 209 -6.20 2.02 -10.80
C PRO A 209 -5.98 2.37 -9.31
N LYS A 210 -5.06 1.66 -8.64
CA LYS A 210 -4.74 1.91 -7.23
C LYS A 210 -4.20 3.32 -7.03
N ILE A 211 -3.21 3.72 -7.84
CA ILE A 211 -2.54 5.01 -7.70
C ILE A 211 -3.49 6.14 -8.10
N ARG A 212 -4.32 5.97 -9.14
CA ARG A 212 -5.35 6.94 -9.51
C ARG A 212 -6.30 7.22 -8.35
N LYS A 213 -6.75 6.16 -7.68
CA LYS A 213 -7.60 6.28 -6.49
C LYS A 213 -6.89 7.02 -5.34
N GLU A 214 -5.61 6.73 -5.09
CA GLU A 214 -4.81 7.41 -4.07
C GLU A 214 -4.60 8.92 -4.36
N VAL A 215 -4.54 9.29 -5.63
CA VAL A 215 -4.30 10.68 -6.08
C VAL A 215 -5.62 11.44 -6.35
N GLY A 216 -6.77 10.73 -6.37
CA GLY A 216 -8.07 11.33 -6.69
C GLY A 216 -8.30 11.55 -8.20
N LEU A 217 -7.64 10.78 -9.06
CA LEU A 217 -7.77 10.80 -10.52
C LEU A 217 -8.44 9.50 -11.03
N GLU A 218 -9.54 9.10 -10.42
CA GLU A 218 -10.28 7.90 -10.84
C GLU A 218 -10.88 8.13 -12.24
N LYS A 219 -10.86 7.08 -13.07
CA LYS A 219 -11.47 7.14 -14.41
C LYS A 219 -12.99 7.37 -14.30
N GLY A 220 -13.51 8.34 -15.05
CA GLY A 220 -14.92 8.69 -15.02
C GLY A 220 -15.34 9.58 -13.85
N ALA A 221 -14.40 10.08 -13.03
CA ALA A 221 -14.70 11.12 -12.07
C ALA A 221 -14.70 12.51 -12.74
N ASP A 222 -15.61 13.38 -12.34
CA ASP A 222 -15.73 14.76 -12.89
C ASP A 222 -14.43 15.57 -12.78
N THR A 223 -13.54 15.14 -11.89
CA THR A 223 -12.24 15.76 -11.67
C THR A 223 -11.14 15.28 -12.61
N THR A 224 -11.38 14.20 -13.37
CA THR A 224 -10.36 13.55 -14.20
C THR A 224 -10.67 13.73 -15.67
N PRO A 225 -9.75 14.31 -16.47
CA PRO A 225 -9.92 14.38 -17.92
C PRO A 225 -10.00 12.96 -18.52
N ASP A 226 -10.95 12.74 -19.44
CA ASP A 226 -11.14 11.43 -20.09
C ASP A 226 -9.90 10.98 -20.90
N THR A 227 -9.13 11.96 -21.40
CA THR A 227 -7.90 11.72 -22.17
C THR A 227 -6.69 11.34 -21.31
N LEU A 228 -6.80 11.38 -19.95
CA LEU A 228 -5.69 11.02 -19.07
C LEU A 228 -5.45 9.50 -19.09
N GLU A 229 -4.49 9.08 -19.88
CA GLU A 229 -4.11 7.68 -20.01
C GLU A 229 -2.58 7.51 -20.00
N LEU A 230 -2.10 6.50 -19.26
CA LEU A 230 -0.71 6.07 -19.31
C LEU A 230 -0.59 4.97 -20.38
N GLN A 231 0.06 5.30 -21.50
CA GLN A 231 0.19 4.39 -22.63
C GLN A 231 1.15 3.24 -22.32
N ASP A 232 0.99 2.14 -23.04
CA ASP A 232 1.81 0.92 -22.89
C ASP A 232 3.28 1.17 -23.16
N GLU A 233 3.56 1.95 -24.18
CA GLU A 233 4.90 2.35 -24.58
C GLU A 233 5.59 3.13 -23.46
N ALA A 234 4.83 3.97 -22.73
CA ALA A 234 5.34 4.69 -21.59
C ALA A 234 5.64 3.76 -20.40
N ILE A 235 4.78 2.78 -20.14
CA ILE A 235 5.03 1.76 -19.08
C ILE A 235 6.28 0.95 -19.43
N ASP A 236 6.40 0.53 -20.68
CA ASP A 236 7.54 -0.24 -21.17
C ASP A 236 8.86 0.56 -21.07
N ALA A 237 8.82 1.83 -21.47
CA ALA A 237 9.94 2.75 -21.32
C ALA A 237 10.32 2.99 -19.83
N LEU A 238 9.33 3.07 -18.93
CA LEU A 238 9.58 3.15 -17.49
C LEU A 238 10.30 1.91 -16.96
N ILE A 239 9.88 0.72 -17.39
CA ILE A 239 10.50 -0.55 -16.97
C ILE A 239 11.94 -0.62 -17.46
N ARG A 240 12.20 -0.27 -18.72
CA ARG A 240 13.54 -0.36 -19.32
C ARG A 240 14.49 0.74 -18.85
N GLY A 241 14.01 1.99 -18.81
CA GLY A 241 14.85 3.16 -18.59
C GLY A 241 14.95 3.63 -17.13
N TYR A 242 13.99 3.27 -16.28
CA TYR A 242 13.91 3.81 -14.92
C TYR A 242 13.84 2.75 -13.82
N CYS A 243 13.36 1.53 -14.10
CA CYS A 243 13.02 0.53 -13.08
C CYS A 243 13.63 -0.84 -13.39
N ARG A 244 14.96 -0.98 -13.35
CA ARG A 244 15.63 -2.28 -13.47
C ARG A 244 15.62 -3.02 -12.13
N GLU A 245 14.46 -3.54 -11.74
CA GLU A 245 14.25 -4.29 -10.51
C GLU A 245 13.53 -5.62 -10.81
N SER A 246 13.65 -6.59 -9.91
CA SER A 246 12.94 -7.87 -10.03
C SER A 246 11.45 -7.76 -9.71
N GLY A 247 11.05 -6.81 -8.86
CA GLY A 247 9.65 -6.53 -8.52
C GLY A 247 9.07 -5.33 -9.28
N VAL A 248 8.07 -4.69 -8.68
CA VAL A 248 7.36 -3.51 -9.22
C VAL A 248 7.34 -2.31 -8.25
N ARG A 249 8.18 -2.31 -7.22
CA ARG A 249 8.16 -1.28 -6.17
C ARG A 249 8.58 0.10 -6.66
N ASN A 250 9.62 0.18 -7.49
CA ASN A 250 10.05 1.44 -8.08
C ASN A 250 9.14 1.85 -9.24
N LEU A 251 8.62 0.89 -10.00
CA LEU A 251 7.60 1.15 -11.02
C LEU A 251 6.37 1.82 -10.40
N GLU A 252 5.85 1.31 -9.28
CA GLU A 252 4.75 1.93 -8.51
C GLU A 252 5.07 3.37 -8.12
N LYS A 253 6.28 3.63 -7.60
CA LYS A 253 6.71 4.99 -7.23
C LYS A 253 6.77 5.94 -8.43
N HIS A 254 7.26 5.47 -9.58
CA HIS A 254 7.35 6.30 -10.78
C HIS A 254 5.98 6.60 -11.36
N ILE A 255 5.07 5.63 -11.43
CA ILE A 255 3.67 5.85 -11.82
C ILE A 255 3.02 6.85 -10.86
N GLY A 256 3.22 6.69 -9.54
CA GLY A 256 2.73 7.65 -8.55
C GLY A 256 3.30 9.07 -8.72
N LYS A 257 4.57 9.21 -9.13
CA LYS A 257 5.17 10.50 -9.45
C LYS A 257 4.52 11.13 -10.69
N ILE A 258 4.23 10.32 -11.70
CA ILE A 258 3.55 10.76 -12.93
C ILE A 258 2.17 11.31 -12.60
N PHE A 259 1.33 10.55 -11.91
CA PHE A 259 -0.03 10.97 -11.58
C PHE A 259 -0.08 12.17 -10.63
N ARG A 260 0.83 12.28 -9.66
CA ARG A 260 0.92 13.50 -8.83
C ARG A 260 1.25 14.75 -9.65
N LYS A 261 2.19 14.64 -10.62
CA LYS A 261 2.48 15.78 -11.51
C LYS A 261 1.33 16.07 -12.49
N ALA A 262 0.66 15.02 -12.97
CA ALA A 262 -0.55 15.20 -13.78
C ALA A 262 -1.65 15.94 -13.00
N ALA A 263 -1.90 15.52 -11.76
CA ALA A 263 -2.86 16.19 -10.87
C ALA A 263 -2.52 17.68 -10.68
N LEU A 264 -1.25 17.98 -10.39
CA LEU A 264 -0.82 19.39 -10.27
C LEU A 264 -1.10 20.18 -11.55
N ARG A 265 -0.75 19.64 -12.73
CA ARG A 265 -0.98 20.31 -14.02
C ARG A 265 -2.46 20.51 -14.30
N ILE A 266 -3.31 19.50 -14.01
CA ILE A 266 -4.76 19.56 -14.20
C ILE A 266 -5.36 20.65 -13.29
N VAL A 267 -5.02 20.68 -12.01
CA VAL A 267 -5.51 21.69 -11.06
C VAL A 267 -5.07 23.09 -11.49
N THR A 268 -3.80 23.27 -11.84
CA THR A 268 -3.29 24.58 -12.31
C THR A 268 -3.98 25.02 -13.60
N ALA A 269 -4.26 24.11 -14.53
CA ALA A 269 -4.98 24.44 -15.76
C ALA A 269 -6.44 24.85 -15.47
N ARG A 270 -7.12 24.20 -14.52
CA ARG A 270 -8.48 24.55 -14.08
C ARG A 270 -8.51 25.94 -13.42
N GLU A 271 -7.63 26.20 -12.49
CA GLU A 271 -7.52 27.52 -11.84
C GLU A 271 -7.25 28.62 -12.85
N ALA A 272 -6.41 28.37 -13.86
CA ALA A 272 -6.15 29.34 -14.92
C ALA A 272 -7.38 29.57 -15.84
N ALA A 273 -8.14 28.51 -16.11
CA ALA A 273 -9.38 28.61 -16.88
C ALA A 273 -10.48 29.39 -16.13
N GLU A 274 -10.64 29.07 -14.82
CA GLU A 274 -11.58 29.80 -13.94
C GLU A 274 -11.20 31.28 -13.80
N ALA A 275 -9.92 31.59 -13.65
CA ALA A 275 -9.46 32.97 -13.59
C ALA A 275 -9.73 33.75 -14.91
N LYS A 276 -9.56 33.07 -16.05
CA LYS A 276 -9.89 33.67 -17.37
C LYS A 276 -11.40 33.89 -17.53
N ALA A 277 -12.22 32.92 -17.12
CA ALA A 277 -13.67 33.03 -17.17
C ALA A 277 -14.19 34.18 -16.27
N ALA A 278 -13.63 34.27 -15.04
CA ALA A 278 -13.96 35.37 -14.12
C ALA A 278 -13.51 36.76 -14.62
N ALA A 279 -12.37 36.83 -15.34
CA ALA A 279 -11.91 38.06 -15.95
C ALA A 279 -12.79 38.48 -17.15
N ALA A 280 -13.22 37.51 -17.96
CA ALA A 280 -14.16 37.75 -19.07
C ALA A 280 -15.54 38.25 -18.58
N ALA A 281 -16.05 37.65 -17.49
CA ALA A 281 -17.33 38.10 -16.89
C ALA A 281 -17.27 39.50 -16.29
N ARG A 282 -16.11 40.00 -15.86
CA ARG A 282 -15.92 41.37 -15.36
C ARG A 282 -15.74 42.36 -16.48
N GLY A 283 -15.24 41.96 -17.66
CA GLY A 283 -15.04 42.82 -18.81
C GLY A 283 -16.31 43.24 -19.53
N ASP A 284 -17.42 42.50 -19.36
CA ASP A 284 -18.73 42.85 -19.93
C ASP A 284 -19.54 43.86 -19.10
N ASP A 285 -19.23 43.98 -17.77
CA ASP A 285 -19.91 44.95 -16.90
C ASP A 285 -19.34 46.38 -16.99
N ASP A 286 -18.09 46.57 -17.42
CA ASP A 286 -17.47 47.90 -17.56
C ASP A 286 -17.86 48.62 -18.86
N ALA A 287 -18.54 47.96 -19.80
CA ALA A 287 -19.01 48.59 -21.05
C ALA A 287 -20.39 49.26 -20.93
N ALA A 288 -21.06 49.19 -19.78
CA ALA A 288 -22.43 49.69 -19.59
C ALA A 288 -22.59 50.87 -18.61
N SER A 289 -21.51 51.45 -18.07
CA SER A 289 -21.62 52.55 -17.12
C SER A 289 -20.65 53.71 -17.41
N ASP A 290 -20.90 54.41 -18.51
CA ASP A 290 -20.39 55.78 -18.67
C ASP A 290 -21.60 56.75 -18.89
N ALA A 291 -22.21 57.21 -17.79
CA ALA A 291 -22.98 58.46 -17.74
C ALA A 291 -23.26 58.88 -16.29
N GLY A 292 -22.55 59.92 -15.86
CA GLY A 292 -23.15 60.97 -14.98
C GLY A 292 -22.94 60.83 -13.46
N ASP A 293 -22.11 61.70 -13.02
CA ASP A 293 -22.31 62.88 -12.14
C ASP A 293 -21.88 62.75 -10.65
N SER A 294 -20.99 63.57 -10.38
CA SER A 294 -20.42 64.40 -9.29
C SER A 294 -20.96 64.32 -7.85
N VAL A 295 -19.97 64.44 -6.91
CA VAL A 295 -19.90 65.25 -5.65
C VAL A 295 -20.46 64.64 -4.38
N SER A 296 -19.68 64.34 -3.39
CA SER A 296 -19.21 65.14 -2.24
C SER A 296 -18.62 64.28 -1.13
N GLU A 297 -17.56 64.83 -0.56
CA GLU A 297 -16.85 64.37 0.66
C GLU A 297 -17.74 64.39 1.91
N GLU A 298 -17.52 63.47 2.84
CA GLU A 298 -17.36 63.83 4.25
C GLU A 298 -16.69 62.69 5.05
N HIS A 299 -15.75 63.12 5.87
CA HIS A 299 -15.01 62.35 6.90
C HIS A 299 -15.92 61.94 8.06
N GLU A 300 -15.70 60.72 8.57
CA GLU A 300 -15.64 60.58 10.06
C GLU A 300 -14.83 59.36 10.48
N GLN A 301 -13.98 59.62 11.47
CA GLN A 301 -13.08 58.66 12.14
C GLN A 301 -13.84 57.94 13.26
N GLY A 302 -13.45 56.70 13.52
CA GLY A 302 -13.86 55.97 14.71
C GLY A 302 -13.18 54.60 14.81
N GLU A 303 -12.05 54.53 15.52
CA GLU A 303 -11.42 53.32 16.06
C GLU A 303 -12.05 52.89 17.39
N PRO A 304 -11.55 51.77 18.02
CA PRO A 304 -11.89 50.37 17.78
C PRO A 304 -12.47 49.73 19.10
N GLU A 305 -13.13 48.61 18.99
CA GLU A 305 -13.33 47.77 20.18
C GLU A 305 -13.22 46.28 19.86
N ALA A 306 -12.75 45.56 20.87
CA ALA A 306 -12.08 44.30 20.89
C ALA A 306 -13.01 43.08 20.99
N ALA A 307 -12.39 41.95 20.59
CA ALA A 307 -12.57 40.59 21.11
C ALA A 307 -13.89 39.83 20.86
N GLY A 308 -13.81 38.85 19.98
CA GLY A 308 -14.74 37.74 19.87
C GLY A 308 -14.06 36.58 19.16
N ASP A 309 -13.84 35.46 19.89
CA ASP A 309 -13.24 34.23 19.39
C ASP A 309 -13.94 33.71 18.12
N PRO A 310 -13.21 33.30 17.09
CA PRO A 310 -13.80 32.60 15.96
C PRO A 310 -13.92 31.11 16.27
N LYS A 311 -15.13 30.66 16.56
CA LYS A 311 -15.51 29.26 16.40
C LYS A 311 -15.25 28.86 14.97
N SER A 312 -14.31 27.92 14.79
CA SER A 312 -13.98 27.29 13.52
C SER A 312 -15.22 26.62 12.90
N ALA A 313 -15.73 27.23 11.87
CA ALA A 313 -16.59 26.54 10.91
C ALA A 313 -15.73 25.53 10.11
N PRO A 314 -16.23 24.33 9.80
CA PRO A 314 -15.52 23.41 8.92
C PRO A 314 -15.38 24.09 7.55
N SER A 315 -14.14 24.19 7.05
CA SER A 315 -13.86 24.67 5.70
C SER A 315 -14.58 23.74 4.71
N ALA A 316 -15.59 24.28 4.03
CA ALA A 316 -16.18 23.60 2.90
C ALA A 316 -15.09 23.36 1.87
N VAL A 317 -14.81 22.10 1.58
CA VAL A 317 -14.00 21.71 0.42
C VAL A 317 -14.72 22.29 -0.79
N PRO A 318 -14.08 23.11 -1.65
CA PRO A 318 -14.76 23.65 -2.82
C PRO A 318 -15.26 22.50 -3.69
N GLU A 319 -16.52 22.53 -4.04
CA GLU A 319 -17.14 21.58 -4.99
C GLU A 319 -16.49 21.75 -6.38
N LEU A 320 -15.48 20.92 -6.65
CA LEU A 320 -14.83 20.79 -7.97
C LEU A 320 -15.69 19.96 -8.95
N THR A 321 -16.99 20.21 -9.01
CA THR A 321 -17.98 19.36 -9.70
C THR A 321 -18.50 19.92 -11.02
N ARG A 322 -17.75 20.76 -11.75
CA ARG A 322 -18.17 21.21 -13.09
C ARG A 322 -17.09 20.91 -14.13
N PRO A 323 -17.46 20.37 -15.31
CA PRO A 323 -16.57 20.31 -16.46
C PRO A 323 -16.15 21.75 -16.80
N ILE A 324 -14.86 22.01 -16.86
CA ILE A 324 -14.34 23.34 -17.18
C ILE A 324 -13.90 23.30 -18.64
N GLU A 325 -14.61 24.04 -19.50
CA GLU A 325 -14.22 24.25 -20.89
C GLU A 325 -12.77 24.70 -20.98
N GLY A 326 -11.96 23.98 -21.80
CA GLY A 326 -10.55 24.28 -22.04
C GLY A 326 -9.54 23.38 -21.31
N VAL A 327 -9.96 22.51 -20.39
CA VAL A 327 -9.10 21.49 -19.79
C VAL A 327 -9.32 20.12 -20.44
N ASP A 328 -10.57 19.86 -20.84
CA ASP A 328 -10.95 18.60 -21.49
C ASP A 328 -10.51 18.53 -22.97
N ASP A 329 -10.20 19.66 -23.60
CA ASP A 329 -9.65 19.74 -24.96
C ASP A 329 -8.13 19.45 -25.04
N VAL A 330 -7.45 19.32 -23.90
CA VAL A 330 -6.01 19.02 -23.85
C VAL A 330 -5.79 17.51 -23.87
N ASP A 331 -4.90 17.04 -24.74
CA ASP A 331 -4.45 15.64 -24.74
C ASP A 331 -3.55 15.38 -23.52
N TRP A 332 -4.12 14.78 -22.49
CA TRP A 332 -3.43 14.33 -21.27
C TRP A 332 -2.80 12.94 -21.40
N SER A 333 -2.82 12.33 -22.58
CA SER A 333 -2.17 11.03 -22.79
C SER A 333 -0.67 11.12 -22.54
N ILE A 334 -0.14 10.14 -21.79
CA ILE A 334 1.26 10.09 -21.39
C ILE A 334 1.93 8.95 -22.16
N GLY A 335 2.57 9.30 -23.26
CA GLY A 335 3.41 8.41 -24.06
C GLY A 335 4.89 8.48 -23.64
N GLU A 336 5.74 7.68 -24.30
CA GLU A 336 7.19 7.61 -24.06
C GLU A 336 7.87 8.98 -24.12
N THR A 337 7.53 9.79 -25.14
CA THR A 337 8.16 11.10 -25.38
C THR A 337 7.89 12.12 -24.28
N LYS A 338 6.72 12.02 -23.62
CA LYS A 338 6.32 12.92 -22.52
C LYS A 338 6.88 12.47 -21.15
N LEU A 339 7.46 11.27 -21.04
CA LEU A 339 7.94 10.74 -19.76
C LEU A 339 9.01 11.58 -19.10
N SER A 340 9.93 12.14 -19.88
CA SER A 340 11.01 13.01 -19.36
C SER A 340 10.47 14.21 -18.58
N ASP A 341 9.31 14.76 -18.96
CA ASP A 341 8.67 15.90 -18.32
C ASP A 341 8.13 15.53 -16.92
N TYR A 342 7.71 14.27 -16.73
CA TYR A 342 7.12 13.78 -15.49
C TYR A 342 8.16 13.18 -14.54
N VAL A 343 9.06 12.35 -15.06
CA VAL A 343 9.98 11.53 -14.23
C VAL A 343 11.41 12.07 -14.26
N GLY A 344 11.77 12.82 -15.31
CA GLY A 344 13.14 13.27 -15.61
C GLY A 344 13.81 12.37 -16.62
N GLN A 345 15.11 12.55 -16.83
CA GLN A 345 15.89 11.74 -17.76
C GLN A 345 15.98 10.26 -17.29
N PRO A 346 16.01 9.29 -18.21
CA PRO A 346 16.17 7.89 -17.87
C PRO A 346 17.51 7.66 -17.16
N VAL A 347 17.44 6.84 -16.09
CA VAL A 347 18.61 6.48 -15.27
C VAL A 347 19.47 5.44 -15.97
N PHE A 348 18.82 4.56 -16.75
CA PHE A 348 19.47 3.49 -17.47
C PHE A 348 19.38 3.79 -18.96
N THR A 349 20.52 4.08 -19.57
CA THR A 349 20.65 4.15 -21.02
C THR A 349 20.94 2.77 -21.59
N SER A 350 20.49 2.52 -22.81
CA SER A 350 20.82 1.27 -23.51
C SER A 350 22.29 1.32 -23.92
N ASP A 351 23.13 0.53 -23.25
CA ASP A 351 24.55 0.36 -23.61
C ASP A 351 24.72 -0.53 -24.87
N ARG A 352 23.81 -0.48 -25.82
CA ARG A 352 24.03 -1.16 -27.11
C ARG A 352 25.09 -0.40 -27.86
N MET A 353 26.30 -0.98 -27.96
CA MET A 353 27.40 -0.46 -28.78
C MET A 353 27.07 -0.42 -30.28
N TYR A 354 26.00 -1.14 -30.71
CA TYR A 354 25.57 -1.21 -32.08
C TYR A 354 24.05 -1.09 -32.18
N ASP A 355 23.58 -0.25 -33.09
CA ASP A 355 22.14 -0.05 -33.37
C ASP A 355 21.50 -1.24 -34.11
N THR A 356 22.30 -2.14 -34.63
CA THR A 356 21.86 -3.33 -35.35
C THR A 356 22.45 -4.59 -34.74
N THR A 357 21.65 -5.66 -34.66
CA THR A 357 22.17 -7.00 -34.35
C THR A 357 23.21 -7.34 -35.39
N PRO A 358 24.44 -7.75 -35.02
CA PRO A 358 25.42 -8.24 -35.99
C PRO A 358 24.84 -9.45 -36.75
N PRO A 359 25.20 -9.59 -38.04
CA PRO A 359 24.69 -10.63 -38.91
C PRO A 359 25.02 -12.03 -38.43
#